data_d6debef3efc61fe37234c1773a0c47bc
#
_entry.id   d6debef3efc61fe37234c1773a0c47bc
#
_cell.length_a   1.000
_cell.length_b   1.000
_cell.length_c   1.000
_cell.angle_alpha   90.00
_cell.angle_beta   90.00
_cell.angle_gamma   90.00
#
_symmetry.space_group_name_H-M   'P 1'
#
loop_
_entity.id
_entity.type
_entity.pdbx_description
1 polymer ?
#
loop_
_entity_poly.entity_id
_entity_poly.type
_entity_poly.pdbx_seq_one_letter_code
_entity_poly.pdbx_strand_id
1 'polypeptide(L)'
;MTMHGTRYRTQWATQFFAAGELTRRGYLVSLTFGNAPTSDLLVQSPKGNHFTVDVKGQSSKSFWLIQPRPASPDHYFILVYLSKNWEPPKYFILSSNELMKKREEYKQHVLPKGRYRDDLGGINWATAFYYENKWEALPL
;
A
#
# COMPACT_ATOMS: atom_id res chain seq x y z
N MET A 1 -5.89 -0.93 -26.16
CA MET A 1 -6.29 -1.00 -24.74
C MET A 1 -6.14 0.37 -24.12
N THR A 2 -7.12 0.80 -23.35
CA THR A 2 -7.12 2.11 -22.72
C THR A 2 -6.20 2.13 -21.49
N MET A 3 -5.74 3.33 -21.10
CA MET A 3 -5.00 3.52 -19.84
C MET A 3 -5.81 3.05 -18.63
N HIS A 4 -7.13 3.24 -18.67
CA HIS A 4 -8.03 2.80 -17.61
C HIS A 4 -7.95 1.28 -17.43
N GLY A 5 -7.98 0.51 -18.52
CA GLY A 5 -7.86 -0.95 -18.45
C GLY A 5 -6.50 -1.41 -17.91
N THR A 6 -5.42 -0.71 -18.27
CA THR A 6 -4.08 -1.00 -17.76
C THR A 6 -3.99 -0.73 -16.25
N ARG A 7 -4.53 0.40 -15.81
CA ARG A 7 -4.52 0.78 -14.38
C ARG A 7 -5.33 -0.22 -13.56
N TYR A 8 -6.47 -0.65 -14.06
CA TYR A 8 -7.33 -1.64 -13.43
C TYR A 8 -6.60 -2.97 -13.24
N ARG A 9 -5.91 -3.43 -14.30
CA ARG A 9 -5.16 -4.69 -14.22
C ARG A 9 -3.99 -4.62 -13.27
N THR A 10 -3.27 -3.50 -13.23
CA THR A 10 -2.18 -3.31 -12.28
C THR A 10 -2.70 -3.39 -10.85
N GLN A 11 -3.84 -2.75 -10.57
CA GLN A 11 -4.42 -2.78 -9.23
C GLN A 11 -4.80 -4.19 -8.82
N TRP A 12 -5.45 -4.97 -9.68
CA TRP A 12 -5.80 -6.35 -9.38
C TRP A 12 -4.56 -7.24 -9.25
N ALA A 13 -3.60 -7.09 -10.15
CA ALA A 13 -2.36 -7.87 -10.08
C ALA A 13 -1.63 -7.63 -8.78
N THR A 14 -1.52 -6.38 -8.33
CA THR A 14 -0.83 -6.07 -7.08
C THR A 14 -1.56 -6.63 -5.86
N GLN A 15 -2.89 -6.66 -5.87
CA GLN A 15 -3.66 -7.29 -4.80
C GLN A 15 -3.38 -8.80 -4.73
N PHE A 16 -3.37 -9.48 -5.88
CA PHE A 16 -3.08 -10.91 -5.93
C PHE A 16 -1.64 -11.21 -5.48
N PHE A 17 -0.67 -10.40 -5.90
CA PHE A 17 0.71 -10.56 -5.46
C PHE A 17 0.85 -10.37 -3.95
N ALA A 18 0.23 -9.32 -3.40
CA ALA A 18 0.27 -9.09 -1.96
C ALA A 18 -0.39 -10.23 -1.19
N ALA A 19 -1.56 -10.68 -1.65
CA ALA A 19 -2.26 -11.80 -1.01
C ALA A 19 -1.43 -13.08 -1.05
N GLY A 20 -0.80 -13.37 -2.20
CA GLY A 20 0.05 -14.55 -2.36
C GLY A 20 1.27 -14.51 -1.45
N GLU A 21 1.93 -13.35 -1.35
CA GLU A 21 3.10 -13.21 -0.49
C GLU A 21 2.73 -13.36 0.99
N LEU A 22 1.62 -12.77 1.42
CA LEU A 22 1.11 -12.95 2.77
C LEU A 22 0.78 -14.41 3.06
N THR A 23 0.10 -15.07 2.12
CA THR A 23 -0.27 -16.49 2.27
C THR A 23 0.98 -17.35 2.42
N ARG A 24 1.99 -17.11 1.60
CA ARG A 24 3.26 -17.84 1.68
C ARG A 24 3.94 -17.67 3.05
N ARG A 25 3.73 -16.52 3.70
CA ARG A 25 4.29 -16.21 5.01
C ARG A 25 3.45 -16.73 6.18
N GLY A 26 2.37 -17.46 5.90
CA GLY A 26 1.55 -18.09 6.93
C GLY A 26 0.31 -17.31 7.35
N TYR A 27 -0.03 -16.25 6.65
CA TYR A 27 -1.24 -15.48 6.91
C TYR A 27 -2.43 -16.07 6.16
N LEU A 28 -3.62 -16.00 6.75
CA LEU A 28 -4.87 -16.30 6.04
C LEU A 28 -5.41 -15.00 5.47
N VAL A 29 -5.72 -15.00 4.17
CA VAL A 29 -6.06 -13.77 3.45
C VAL A 29 -7.38 -13.97 2.71
N SER A 30 -8.28 -12.99 2.87
CA SER A 30 -9.50 -12.89 2.06
C SER A 30 -9.44 -11.58 1.28
N LEU A 31 -9.70 -11.66 -0.04
CA LEU A 31 -9.86 -10.48 -0.88
C LEU A 31 -11.30 -10.00 -0.80
N THR A 32 -11.49 -8.68 -0.64
CA THR A 32 -12.83 -8.12 -0.52
C THR A 32 -13.50 -7.92 -1.88
N PHE A 33 -12.74 -7.90 -2.96
CA PHE A 33 -13.23 -7.66 -4.32
C PHE A 33 -14.06 -6.38 -4.45
N GLY A 34 -13.65 -5.33 -3.69
CA GLY A 34 -14.36 -4.05 -3.72
C GLY A 34 -15.58 -3.98 -2.82
N ASN A 35 -15.88 -5.03 -2.07
CA ASN A 35 -17.04 -5.03 -1.16
C ASN A 35 -16.78 -4.33 0.17
N ALA A 36 -15.50 -4.02 0.50
CA ALA A 36 -15.15 -3.22 1.66
C ALA A 36 -14.57 -1.90 1.18
N PRO A 37 -15.16 -0.74 1.54
CA PRO A 37 -14.74 0.54 0.96
C PRO A 37 -13.35 1.00 1.40
N THR A 38 -12.81 0.47 2.48
CA THR A 38 -11.55 0.94 3.05
C THR A 38 -10.46 -0.12 3.14
N SER A 39 -10.71 -1.33 2.60
CA SER A 39 -9.76 -2.42 2.72
C SER A 39 -9.86 -3.35 1.54
N ASP A 40 -8.69 -3.70 0.98
CA ASP A 40 -8.60 -4.67 -0.11
C ASP A 40 -8.47 -6.11 0.40
N LEU A 41 -7.80 -6.28 1.55
CA LEU A 41 -7.56 -7.59 2.13
C LEU A 41 -8.00 -7.62 3.60
N LEU A 42 -8.62 -8.72 3.99
CA LEU A 42 -8.88 -9.07 5.39
C LEU A 42 -7.92 -10.17 5.76
N VAL A 43 -7.16 -10.00 6.84
CA VAL A 43 -6.02 -10.87 7.12
C VAL A 43 -6.08 -11.37 8.56
N GLN A 44 -5.77 -12.65 8.73
CA GLN A 44 -5.55 -13.25 10.05
C GLN A 44 -4.11 -13.72 10.13
N SER A 45 -3.40 -13.30 11.18
CA SER A 45 -2.00 -13.66 11.37
C SER A 45 -1.83 -15.12 11.78
N PRO A 46 -0.59 -15.65 11.74
CA PRO A 46 -0.32 -17.03 12.20
C PRO A 46 -0.76 -17.27 13.65
N LYS A 47 -0.75 -16.27 14.50
CA LYS A 47 -1.18 -16.39 15.90
C LYS A 47 -2.64 -15.98 16.12
N GLY A 48 -3.41 -15.74 15.04
CA GLY A 48 -4.83 -15.49 15.10
C GLY A 48 -5.26 -14.03 15.26
N ASN A 49 -4.34 -13.08 15.11
CA ASN A 49 -4.67 -11.66 15.18
C ASN A 49 -5.21 -11.17 13.84
N HIS A 50 -6.31 -10.40 13.88
CA HIS A 50 -6.95 -9.88 12.67
C HIS A 50 -6.51 -8.46 12.36
N PHE A 51 -6.31 -8.17 11.09
CA PHE A 51 -6.03 -6.82 10.62
C PHE A 51 -6.47 -6.67 9.17
N THR A 52 -6.51 -5.45 8.68
CA THR A 52 -6.90 -5.14 7.32
C THR A 52 -5.74 -4.53 6.56
N VAL A 53 -5.74 -4.68 5.24
CA VAL A 53 -4.69 -4.16 4.38
C VAL A 53 -5.32 -3.43 3.19
N ASP A 54 -4.76 -2.27 2.88
CA ASP A 54 -5.00 -1.56 1.64
C ASP A 54 -3.79 -1.77 0.74
N VAL A 55 -4.00 -2.20 -0.49
CA VAL A 55 -2.92 -2.45 -1.45
C VAL A 55 -2.91 -1.32 -2.47
N LYS A 56 -1.74 -0.69 -2.63
CA LYS A 56 -1.53 0.34 -3.66
C LYS A 56 -0.51 -0.16 -4.65
N GLY A 57 -0.83 -0.08 -5.94
CA GLY A 57 0.03 -0.64 -6.98
C GLY A 57 0.48 0.39 -8.01
N GLN A 58 1.68 0.17 -8.53
CA GLN A 58 2.23 0.93 -9.66
C GLN A 58 2.97 -0.02 -10.61
N SER A 59 2.96 0.31 -11.89
CA SER A 59 3.79 -0.37 -12.90
C SER A 59 4.85 0.54 -13.51
N SER A 60 4.87 1.81 -13.12
CA SER A 60 5.94 2.76 -13.44
C SER A 60 6.21 3.59 -12.20
N LYS A 61 7.49 3.93 -11.97
CA LYS A 61 7.86 4.65 -10.76
C LYS A 61 7.28 6.06 -10.77
N SER A 62 6.32 6.30 -9.92
CA SER A 62 5.71 7.60 -9.74
C SER A 62 5.45 7.84 -8.25
N PHE A 63 5.04 9.06 -7.91
CA PHE A 63 4.70 9.39 -6.53
C PHE A 63 3.55 8.50 -6.06
N TRP A 64 3.62 8.04 -4.80
CA TRP A 64 2.57 7.23 -4.19
C TRP A 64 1.49 8.15 -3.65
N LEU A 65 0.37 8.24 -4.36
CA LEU A 65 -0.78 9.04 -3.92
C LEU A 65 -1.51 8.28 -2.81
N ILE A 66 -1.60 8.91 -1.65
CA ILE A 66 -2.24 8.33 -0.47
C ILE A 66 -3.29 9.31 0.03
N GLN A 67 -4.55 8.91 0.00
CA GLN A 67 -5.63 9.75 0.48
C GLN A 67 -5.55 9.90 2.00
N PRO A 68 -5.86 11.09 2.54
CA PRO A 68 -5.87 11.29 3.99
C PRO A 68 -7.02 10.49 4.61
N ARG A 69 -6.73 9.84 5.74
CA ARG A 69 -7.74 9.13 6.52
C ARG A 69 -7.26 9.02 7.95
N PRO A 70 -8.18 8.86 8.92
CA PRO A 70 -7.76 8.62 10.30
C PRO A 70 -6.89 7.37 10.37
N ALA A 71 -5.80 7.44 11.11
CA ALA A 71 -4.95 6.28 11.35
C ALA A 71 -5.71 5.26 12.20
N SER A 72 -5.48 3.97 11.94
CA SER A 72 -6.12 2.87 12.64
C SER A 72 -5.06 1.87 13.08
N PRO A 73 -5.09 1.37 14.34
CA PRO A 73 -4.06 0.49 14.84
C PRO A 73 -4.03 -0.89 14.16
N ASP A 74 -5.15 -1.33 13.59
CA ASP A 74 -5.26 -2.65 12.97
C ASP A 74 -5.34 -2.57 11.46
N HIS A 75 -4.82 -1.50 10.89
CA HIS A 75 -4.82 -1.32 9.44
C HIS A 75 -3.41 -1.07 8.93
N TYR A 76 -3.07 -1.71 7.79
CA TYR A 76 -1.75 -1.64 7.17
C TYR A 76 -1.88 -1.35 5.69
N PHE A 77 -0.81 -0.84 5.11
CA PHE A 77 -0.69 -0.61 3.67
C PHE A 77 0.45 -1.46 3.11
N ILE A 78 0.20 -2.10 2.00
CA ILE A 78 1.25 -2.74 1.21
C ILE A 78 1.28 -2.06 -0.13
N LEU A 79 2.39 -1.37 -0.40
CA LEU A 79 2.64 -0.75 -1.69
C LEU A 79 3.38 -1.76 -2.55
N VAL A 80 2.93 -1.98 -3.78
CA VAL A 80 3.51 -2.99 -4.65
C VAL A 80 3.91 -2.35 -5.97
N TYR A 81 5.16 -2.54 -6.36
CA TYR A 81 5.65 -2.10 -7.64
C TYR A 81 5.86 -3.30 -8.57
N LEU A 82 5.20 -3.27 -9.71
CA LEU A 82 5.34 -4.29 -10.75
C LEU A 82 6.09 -3.70 -11.94
N SER A 83 7.35 -4.10 -12.11
CA SER A 83 8.16 -3.65 -13.24
C SER A 83 7.57 -4.13 -14.55
N LYS A 84 7.69 -3.33 -15.61
CA LYS A 84 7.31 -3.72 -16.96
C LYS A 84 8.28 -4.72 -17.58
N ASN A 85 9.41 -4.98 -16.91
CA ASN A 85 10.44 -5.90 -17.37
C ASN A 85 10.29 -7.30 -16.74
N TRP A 86 9.15 -7.60 -16.15
CA TRP A 86 8.84 -8.92 -15.57
C TRP A 86 9.76 -9.29 -14.41
N GLU A 87 10.36 -8.29 -13.76
CA GLU A 87 11.15 -8.52 -12.54
C GLU A 87 10.20 -8.88 -11.39
N PRO A 88 10.73 -9.54 -10.33
CA PRO A 88 9.92 -9.83 -9.14
C PRO A 88 9.32 -8.55 -8.56
N PRO A 89 8.10 -8.60 -8.00
CA PRO A 89 7.49 -7.45 -7.38
C PRO A 89 8.32 -6.89 -6.23
N LYS A 90 8.23 -5.59 -6.01
CA LYS A 90 8.79 -4.94 -4.81
C LYS A 90 7.64 -4.61 -3.88
N TYR A 91 7.84 -4.88 -2.59
CA TYR A 91 6.82 -4.68 -1.57
C TYR A 91 7.32 -3.71 -0.51
N PHE A 92 6.46 -2.77 -0.13
CA PHE A 92 6.76 -1.78 0.91
C PHE A 92 5.61 -1.84 1.92
N ILE A 93 5.95 -2.11 3.19
CA ILE A 93 4.95 -2.39 4.21
C ILE A 93 4.98 -1.30 5.28
N LEU A 94 3.84 -0.64 5.49
CA LEU A 94 3.70 0.42 6.49
C LEU A 94 2.41 0.21 7.28
N SER A 95 2.48 0.46 8.59
CA SER A 95 1.25 0.60 9.36
C SER A 95 0.50 1.85 8.91
N SER A 96 -0.80 1.89 9.18
CA SER A 96 -1.62 3.06 8.91
C SER A 96 -1.06 4.30 9.64
N ASN A 97 -0.66 4.13 10.91
CA ASN A 97 -0.06 5.22 11.68
C ASN A 97 1.19 5.77 11.01
N GLU A 98 2.09 4.88 10.58
CA GLU A 98 3.36 5.29 9.98
C GLU A 98 3.13 5.97 8.64
N LEU A 99 2.25 5.44 7.80
CA LEU A 99 1.98 6.02 6.50
C LEU A 99 1.34 7.41 6.62
N MET A 100 0.37 7.57 7.51
CA MET A 100 -0.27 8.88 7.70
C MET A 100 0.73 9.89 8.27
N LYS A 101 1.64 9.46 9.14
CA LYS A 101 2.73 10.30 9.64
C LYS A 101 3.65 10.76 8.52
N LYS A 102 4.07 9.85 7.65
CA LYS A 102 4.95 10.18 6.51
C LYS A 102 4.24 11.08 5.51
N ARG A 103 2.95 10.87 5.29
CA ARG A 103 2.13 11.74 4.46
C ARG A 103 2.11 13.15 5.00
N GLU A 104 1.95 13.31 6.32
CA GLU A 104 1.94 14.61 6.97
C GLU A 104 3.32 15.28 6.90
N GLU A 105 4.40 14.53 7.08
CA GLU A 105 5.76 15.06 6.92
C GLU A 105 5.99 15.62 5.52
N TYR A 106 5.52 14.91 4.49
CA TYR A 106 5.60 15.39 3.11
C TYR A 106 4.81 16.70 2.94
N LYS A 107 3.60 16.75 3.48
CA LYS A 107 2.76 17.94 3.43
C LYS A 107 3.48 19.15 4.04
N GLN A 108 4.06 18.99 5.23
CA GLN A 108 4.77 20.06 5.90
C GLN A 108 6.01 20.51 5.14
N HIS A 109 6.62 19.61 4.39
CA HIS A 109 7.79 19.94 3.57
C HIS A 109 7.41 20.78 2.35
N VAL A 110 6.29 20.49 1.70
CA VAL A 110 5.90 21.17 0.45
C VAL A 110 4.94 22.34 0.65
N LEU A 111 4.22 22.39 1.77
CA LEU A 111 3.22 23.43 2.03
C LEU A 111 3.82 24.87 1.96
N PRO A 112 5.01 25.12 2.55
CA PRO A 112 5.61 26.45 2.45
C PRO A 112 5.96 26.89 1.01
N LYS A 113 6.04 25.94 0.09
CA LYS A 113 6.34 26.20 -1.32
C LYS A 113 5.08 26.60 -2.11
N GLY A 114 3.90 26.59 -1.46
CA GLY A 114 2.65 27.01 -2.07
C GLY A 114 2.10 26.07 -3.13
N ARG A 115 2.55 24.82 -3.18
CA ARG A 115 2.19 23.86 -4.24
C ARG A 115 1.41 22.66 -3.74
N TYR A 116 1.09 22.61 -2.45
CA TYR A 116 0.43 21.43 -1.89
C TYR A 116 -1.04 21.40 -2.23
N ARG A 117 -1.52 20.24 -2.68
CA ARG A 117 -2.94 19.90 -2.79
C ARG A 117 -3.16 18.60 -2.04
N ASP A 118 -4.17 18.56 -1.18
CA ASP A 118 -4.40 17.39 -0.32
C ASP A 118 -4.78 16.13 -1.10
N ASP A 119 -5.47 16.28 -2.23
CA ASP A 119 -5.80 15.16 -3.10
C ASP A 119 -4.60 14.59 -3.86
N LEU A 120 -3.45 15.28 -3.82
CA LEU A 120 -2.20 14.84 -4.44
C LEU A 120 -1.11 14.54 -3.41
N GLY A 121 -1.49 14.41 -2.14
CA GLY A 121 -0.55 14.07 -1.08
C GLY A 121 -0.19 12.60 -1.06
N GLY A 122 0.89 12.27 -0.35
CA GLY A 122 1.35 10.89 -0.24
C GLY A 122 2.81 10.83 0.17
N ILE A 123 3.54 9.85 -0.40
CA ILE A 123 4.97 9.69 -0.14
C ILE A 123 5.73 9.47 -1.45
N ASN A 124 6.99 9.87 -1.44
CA ASN A 124 7.86 9.64 -2.58
C ASN A 124 8.57 8.30 -2.46
N TRP A 125 9.28 7.92 -3.53
CA TRP A 125 9.99 6.64 -3.57
C TRP A 125 11.13 6.55 -2.56
N ALA A 126 11.82 7.63 -2.30
CA ALA A 126 12.90 7.62 -1.29
C ALA A 126 12.34 7.26 0.08
N THR A 127 11.19 7.79 0.45
CA THR A 127 10.52 7.42 1.69
C THR A 127 10.07 5.97 1.67
N ALA A 128 9.45 5.53 0.57
CA ALA A 128 8.96 4.16 0.46
C ALA A 128 10.07 3.12 0.64
N PHE A 129 11.28 3.39 0.15
CA PHE A 129 12.39 2.44 0.27
C PHE A 129 12.76 2.08 1.72
N TYR A 130 12.51 2.96 2.67
CA TYR A 130 12.71 2.62 4.10
C TYR A 130 11.85 1.44 4.54
N TYR A 131 10.78 1.17 3.84
CA TYR A 131 9.78 0.17 4.23
C TYR A 131 9.81 -1.06 3.33
N GLU A 132 10.82 -1.16 2.47
CA GLU A 132 10.93 -2.30 1.56
C GLU A 132 11.10 -3.59 2.36
N ASN A 133 10.21 -4.57 2.09
CA ASN A 133 10.21 -5.88 2.72
C ASN A 133 10.13 -5.83 4.26
N LYS A 134 9.47 -4.82 4.81
CA LYS A 134 9.28 -4.68 6.26
C LYS A 134 8.12 -5.54 6.75
N TRP A 135 8.15 -6.83 6.41
CA TRP A 135 7.09 -7.77 6.77
C TRP A 135 6.93 -7.90 8.29
N GLU A 136 7.99 -7.65 9.05
CA GLU A 136 7.95 -7.68 10.52
C GLU A 136 7.11 -6.58 11.14
N ALA A 137 6.69 -5.59 10.36
CA ALA A 137 5.75 -4.58 10.83
C ALA A 137 4.34 -5.12 11.03
N LEU A 138 4.02 -6.25 10.37
CA LEU A 138 2.70 -6.87 10.46
C LEU A 138 2.54 -7.66 11.76
N PRO A 139 1.31 -7.77 12.29
CA PRO A 139 1.05 -8.63 13.46
C PRO A 139 1.40 -10.10 13.20
N LEU A 140 1.79 -10.80 14.27
CA LEU A 140 1.95 -12.26 14.26
C LEU A 140 0.88 -12.95 15.05
#